data_b625e56f943d058323311628d2007de1
#
_entry.id   b625e56f943d058323311628d2007de1
#
_cell.length_a   1.000
_cell.length_b   1.000
_cell.length_c   1.000
_cell.angle_alpha   90.00
_cell.angle_beta   90.00
_cell.angle_gamma   90.00
#
_symmetry.space_group_name_H-M   'P 1'
#
loop_
_entity.id
_entity.type
_entity.pdbx_description
1 polymer ?
#
loop_
_entity_poly.entity_id
_entity_poly.type
_entity_poly.pdbx_seq_one_letter_code
_entity_poly.pdbx_strand_id
1 'polypeptide(L)'
;MSGGDWLGSRRAEVAAERILDAAGELFAGHGVVGIGMNEIARAAGCSRATLYRYFENREALHRAYVHREARAVHRTLATSLVGISDPQTRLLAGLTGALELVRENPALSSWFADTPLGAEMAEHSQVIQTLTAGFLKSLNDNDDLSRRARWLIRVLTSLLISPGRDADDERAMLEDFVVPMMAPANAAPRLV
;
A
#
# COMPACT_ATOMS: atom_id res chain seq x y z
N MET A 1 24.39 29.89 0.33
CA MET A 1 25.05 28.59 0.59
C MET A 1 24.51 28.10 1.92
N SER A 2 23.46 27.27 1.90
CA SER A 2 22.66 26.90 3.08
C SER A 2 23.04 25.49 3.54
N GLY A 3 24.01 25.39 4.46
CA GLY A 3 24.44 24.13 5.06
C GLY A 3 23.76 23.77 6.39
N GLY A 4 22.72 24.53 6.83
CA GLY A 4 22.15 24.43 8.16
C GLY A 4 20.85 23.61 8.32
N ASP A 5 20.15 23.30 7.23
CA ASP A 5 18.77 22.77 7.30
C ASP A 5 18.68 21.23 7.21
N TRP A 6 19.68 20.55 6.69
CA TRP A 6 19.63 19.09 6.53
C TRP A 6 19.59 18.29 7.84
N LEU A 7 20.23 18.82 8.90
CA LEU A 7 20.19 18.19 10.24
C LEU A 7 18.82 18.37 10.90
N GLY A 8 18.18 19.52 10.69
CA GLY A 8 16.82 19.79 11.15
C GLY A 8 15.80 18.90 10.44
N SER A 9 15.89 18.78 9.12
CA SER A 9 15.06 17.91 8.31
C SER A 9 15.18 16.45 8.73
N ARG A 10 16.40 15.95 8.90
CA ARG A 10 16.64 14.56 9.32
C ARG A 10 16.09 14.23 10.70
N ARG A 11 16.19 15.17 11.65
CA ARG A 11 15.60 15.01 13.00
C ARG A 11 14.06 15.00 12.92
N ALA A 12 13.49 15.83 12.05
CA ALA A 12 12.05 15.87 11.81
C ALA A 12 11.53 14.56 11.21
N GLU A 13 12.25 14.01 10.23
CA GLU A 13 11.91 12.69 9.63
C GLU A 13 11.95 11.58 10.67
N VAL A 14 13.01 11.48 11.47
CA VAL A 14 13.13 10.48 12.54
C VAL A 14 11.99 10.62 13.57
N ALA A 15 11.62 11.84 13.92
CA ALA A 15 10.52 12.06 14.86
C ALA A 15 9.15 11.67 14.25
N ALA A 16 8.93 11.97 12.98
CA ALA A 16 7.72 11.56 12.26
C ALA A 16 7.62 10.03 12.16
N GLU A 17 8.72 9.35 11.79
CA GLU A 17 8.77 7.88 11.75
C GLU A 17 8.45 7.26 13.10
N ARG A 18 9.02 7.77 14.20
CA ARG A 18 8.71 7.28 15.55
C ARG A 18 7.24 7.44 15.92
N ILE A 19 6.58 8.51 15.49
CA ILE A 19 5.14 8.70 15.69
C ILE A 19 4.36 7.68 14.89
N LEU A 20 4.75 7.42 13.64
CA LEU A 20 4.09 6.43 12.78
C LEU A 20 4.29 4.99 13.28
N ASP A 21 5.46 4.68 13.88
CA ASP A 21 5.70 3.37 14.51
C ASP A 21 4.74 3.17 15.69
N ALA A 22 4.66 4.14 16.59
CA ALA A 22 3.73 4.09 17.72
C ALA A 22 2.26 3.99 17.29
N ALA A 23 1.89 4.67 16.20
CA ALA A 23 0.56 4.55 15.62
C ALA A 23 0.31 3.13 15.09
N GLY A 24 1.27 2.53 14.39
CA GLY A 24 1.19 1.16 13.88
C GLY A 24 0.99 0.12 14.98
N GLU A 25 1.74 0.23 16.08
CA GLU A 25 1.58 -0.65 17.24
C GLU A 25 0.17 -0.57 17.84
N LEU A 26 -0.37 0.65 17.96
CA LEU A 26 -1.74 0.86 18.44
C LEU A 26 -2.78 0.32 17.48
N PHE A 27 -2.62 0.51 16.17
CA PHE A 27 -3.53 0.00 15.15
C PHE A 27 -3.54 -1.54 15.14
N ALA A 28 -2.39 -2.18 15.28
CA ALA A 28 -2.28 -3.63 15.36
C ALA A 28 -3.01 -4.22 16.58
N GLY A 29 -2.96 -3.52 17.73
CA GLY A 29 -3.54 -4.00 18.97
C GLY A 29 -5.02 -3.65 19.18
N HIS A 30 -5.49 -2.53 18.63
CA HIS A 30 -6.80 -1.96 18.98
C HIS A 30 -7.66 -1.57 17.77
N GLY A 31 -7.17 -1.81 16.56
CA GLY A 31 -7.79 -1.32 15.34
C GLY A 31 -7.63 0.18 15.12
N VAL A 32 -7.88 0.62 13.91
CA VAL A 32 -7.62 2.02 13.51
C VAL A 32 -8.67 3.01 14.01
N VAL A 33 -9.93 2.56 14.16
CA VAL A 33 -11.07 3.47 14.41
C VAL A 33 -11.03 4.09 15.82
N GLY A 34 -10.66 3.30 16.82
CA GLY A 34 -10.69 3.69 18.23
C GLY A 34 -9.54 4.61 18.68
N ILE A 35 -8.44 4.66 17.91
CA ILE A 35 -7.22 5.32 18.33
C ILE A 35 -7.22 6.81 18.03
N GLY A 36 -7.01 7.62 19.07
CA GLY A 36 -6.95 9.07 18.98
C GLY A 36 -5.53 9.65 19.00
N MET A 37 -5.40 10.91 18.58
CA MET A 37 -4.09 11.63 18.53
C MET A 37 -3.40 11.69 19.90
N ASN A 38 -4.15 11.73 21.02
CA ASN A 38 -3.58 11.76 22.36
C ASN A 38 -2.92 10.44 22.76
N GLU A 39 -3.50 9.32 22.35
CA GLU A 39 -2.97 7.98 22.60
C GLU A 39 -1.69 7.77 21.79
N ILE A 40 -1.71 8.17 20.53
CA ILE A 40 -0.51 8.12 19.67
C ILE A 40 0.62 8.99 20.24
N ALA A 41 0.33 10.24 20.68
CA ALA A 41 1.34 11.10 21.27
C ALA A 41 1.97 10.47 22.52
N ARG A 42 1.15 9.86 23.38
CA ARG A 42 1.60 9.16 24.59
C ARG A 42 2.49 7.96 24.23
N ALA A 43 2.05 7.12 23.31
CA ALA A 43 2.80 5.95 22.85
C ALA A 43 4.13 6.35 22.18
N ALA A 44 4.13 7.40 21.37
CA ALA A 44 5.34 7.96 20.76
C ALA A 44 6.29 8.64 21.74
N GLY A 45 5.88 8.84 23.00
CA GLY A 45 6.68 9.55 24.00
C GLY A 45 6.87 11.04 23.68
N CYS A 46 5.87 11.68 23.07
CA CYS A 46 5.92 13.10 22.73
C CYS A 46 4.70 13.88 23.26
N SER A 47 4.81 15.20 23.32
CA SER A 47 3.67 16.05 23.67
C SER A 47 2.66 16.11 22.52
N ARG A 48 1.38 16.35 22.84
CA ARG A 48 0.34 16.61 21.85
C ARG A 48 0.74 17.73 20.87
N ALA A 49 1.31 18.83 21.39
CA ALA A 49 1.77 19.94 20.56
C ALA A 49 2.87 19.49 19.58
N THR A 50 3.77 18.61 20.03
CA THR A 50 4.80 18.03 19.16
C THR A 50 4.17 17.19 18.06
N LEU A 51 3.22 16.32 18.38
CA LEU A 51 2.54 15.49 17.39
C LEU A 51 1.83 16.35 16.34
N TYR A 52 1.05 17.37 16.76
CA TYR A 52 0.35 18.27 15.83
C TYR A 52 1.27 19.13 14.95
N ARG A 53 2.52 19.32 15.34
CA ARG A 53 3.51 19.97 14.48
C ARG A 53 3.93 19.10 13.29
N TYR A 54 3.89 17.77 13.43
CA TYR A 54 4.19 16.81 12.34
C TYR A 54 2.96 16.41 11.55
N PHE A 55 1.83 16.25 12.20
CA PHE A 55 0.57 15.82 11.61
C PHE A 55 -0.56 16.71 12.09
N GLU A 56 -1.00 17.63 11.23
CA GLU A 56 -1.99 18.67 11.57
C GLU A 56 -3.31 18.12 12.10
N ASN A 57 -3.67 16.90 11.70
CA ASN A 57 -4.87 16.21 12.12
C ASN A 57 -4.71 14.70 12.00
N ARG A 58 -5.72 13.95 12.48
CA ARG A 58 -5.74 12.48 12.43
C ARG A 58 -5.67 11.95 11.00
N GLU A 59 -6.36 12.59 10.07
CA GLU A 59 -6.37 12.17 8.67
C GLU A 59 -4.99 12.32 8.01
N ALA A 60 -4.27 13.39 8.30
CA ALA A 60 -2.90 13.59 7.83
C ALA A 60 -1.95 12.51 8.36
N LEU A 61 -2.09 12.12 9.63
CA LEU A 61 -1.33 11.03 10.23
C LEU A 61 -1.68 9.69 9.58
N HIS A 62 -2.97 9.38 9.44
CA HIS A 62 -3.45 8.17 8.79
C HIS A 62 -2.93 8.06 7.34
N ARG A 63 -3.04 9.13 6.57
CA ARG A 63 -2.52 9.19 5.19
C ARG A 63 -1.01 8.95 5.14
N ALA A 64 -0.25 9.58 6.03
CA ALA A 64 1.21 9.38 6.10
C ALA A 64 1.56 7.93 6.46
N TYR A 65 0.84 7.32 7.40
CA TYR A 65 0.99 5.91 7.78
C TYR A 65 0.74 4.99 6.58
N VAL A 66 -0.41 5.11 5.93
CA VAL A 66 -0.76 4.30 4.75
C VAL A 66 0.26 4.47 3.62
N HIS A 67 0.73 5.69 3.38
CA HIS A 67 1.76 5.95 2.37
C HIS A 67 3.10 5.28 2.70
N ARG A 68 3.49 5.27 3.97
CA ARG A 68 4.72 4.58 4.43
C ARG A 68 4.61 3.08 4.21
N GLU A 69 3.53 2.49 4.67
CA GLU A 69 3.29 1.04 4.55
C GLU A 69 3.17 0.60 3.08
N ALA A 70 2.47 1.36 2.25
CA ALA A 70 2.38 1.08 0.82
C ALA A 70 3.75 1.06 0.14
N ARG A 71 4.66 1.99 0.52
CA ARG A 71 6.04 1.96 0.02
C ARG A 71 6.82 0.74 0.55
N ALA A 72 6.56 0.32 1.80
CA ALA A 72 7.19 -0.87 2.37
C ALA A 72 6.75 -2.14 1.62
N VAL A 73 5.45 -2.33 1.43
CA VAL A 73 4.88 -3.42 0.63
C VAL A 73 5.48 -3.42 -0.78
N HIS A 74 5.49 -2.27 -1.45
CA HIS A 74 6.07 -2.16 -2.80
C HIS A 74 7.55 -2.55 -2.85
N ARG A 75 8.37 -2.14 -1.88
CA ARG A 75 9.80 -2.53 -1.82
C ARG A 75 9.97 -4.03 -1.62
N THR A 76 9.19 -4.64 -0.74
CA THR A 76 9.20 -6.09 -0.50
C THR A 76 8.84 -6.84 -1.77
N LEU A 77 7.75 -6.44 -2.44
CA LEU A 77 7.34 -7.03 -3.73
C LEU A 77 8.40 -6.85 -4.81
N ALA A 78 8.98 -5.66 -4.93
CA ALA A 78 10.04 -5.41 -5.91
C ALA A 78 11.22 -6.38 -5.76
N THR A 79 11.54 -6.76 -4.52
CA THR A 79 12.61 -7.73 -4.22
C THR A 79 12.16 -9.18 -4.51
N SER A 80 10.95 -9.56 -4.08
CA SER A 80 10.45 -10.93 -4.26
C SER A 80 10.17 -11.32 -5.71
N LEU A 81 9.89 -10.32 -6.56
CA LEU A 81 9.59 -10.51 -7.98
C LEU A 81 10.84 -10.49 -8.87
N VAL A 82 12.04 -10.37 -8.29
CA VAL A 82 13.30 -10.45 -9.06
C VAL A 82 13.42 -11.84 -9.68
N GLY A 83 13.76 -11.87 -10.99
CA GLY A 83 13.93 -13.13 -11.74
C GLY A 83 12.65 -13.66 -12.39
N ILE A 84 11.47 -13.13 -12.08
CA ILE A 84 10.24 -13.48 -12.79
C ILE A 84 10.15 -12.60 -14.04
N SER A 85 10.45 -13.18 -15.20
CA SER A 85 10.47 -12.47 -16.48
C SER A 85 9.15 -12.47 -17.23
N ASP A 86 8.33 -13.53 -17.04
CA ASP A 86 7.02 -13.60 -17.68
C ASP A 86 6.05 -12.59 -17.04
N PRO A 87 5.46 -11.65 -17.83
CA PRO A 87 4.62 -10.59 -17.31
C PRO A 87 3.36 -11.09 -16.59
N GLN A 88 2.75 -12.17 -17.05
CA GLN A 88 1.53 -12.72 -16.45
C GLN A 88 1.83 -13.36 -15.10
N THR A 89 2.85 -14.21 -15.05
CA THR A 89 3.33 -14.82 -13.80
C THR A 89 3.78 -13.75 -12.79
N ARG A 90 4.49 -12.73 -13.27
CA ARG A 90 4.96 -11.62 -12.42
C ARG A 90 3.81 -10.78 -11.88
N LEU A 91 2.79 -10.52 -12.70
CA LEU A 91 1.59 -9.81 -12.25
C LEU A 91 0.86 -10.62 -11.19
N LEU A 92 0.56 -11.88 -11.45
CA LEU A 92 -0.13 -12.76 -10.52
C LEU A 92 0.61 -12.85 -9.18
N ALA A 93 1.92 -13.10 -9.20
CA ALA A 93 2.75 -13.14 -8.00
C ALA A 93 2.76 -11.79 -7.25
N GLY A 94 2.74 -10.67 -7.97
CA GLY A 94 2.66 -9.34 -7.37
C GLY A 94 1.33 -9.07 -6.68
N LEU A 95 0.22 -9.54 -7.26
CA LEU A 95 -1.13 -9.37 -6.69
C LEU A 95 -1.34 -10.25 -5.46
N THR A 96 -1.02 -11.54 -5.56
CA THR A 96 -1.13 -12.47 -4.43
C THR A 96 -0.22 -12.06 -3.28
N GLY A 97 1.04 -11.72 -3.57
CA GLY A 97 1.97 -11.24 -2.55
C GLY A 97 1.56 -9.91 -1.91
N ALA A 98 0.88 -9.01 -2.64
CA ALA A 98 0.34 -7.79 -2.06
C ALA A 98 -0.78 -8.09 -1.04
N LEU A 99 -1.70 -9.00 -1.37
CA LEU A 99 -2.76 -9.44 -0.46
C LEU A 99 -2.19 -10.09 0.80
N GLU A 100 -1.22 -11.00 0.64
CA GLU A 100 -0.52 -11.67 1.74
C GLU A 100 0.17 -10.66 2.67
N LEU A 101 1.00 -9.77 2.14
CA LEU A 101 1.71 -8.76 2.93
C LEU A 101 0.78 -7.83 3.72
N VAL A 102 -0.38 -7.47 3.16
CA VAL A 102 -1.37 -6.65 3.87
C VAL A 102 -2.04 -7.47 4.97
N ARG A 103 -2.41 -8.72 4.72
CA ARG A 103 -3.11 -9.59 5.68
C ARG A 103 -2.22 -10.04 6.82
N GLU A 104 -0.95 -10.31 6.55
CA GLU A 104 0.04 -10.71 7.55
C GLU A 104 0.48 -9.57 8.46
N ASN A 105 0.25 -8.32 8.07
CA ASN A 105 0.51 -7.16 8.90
C ASN A 105 -0.74 -6.76 9.69
N PRO A 106 -0.80 -7.01 11.02
CA PRO A 106 -1.99 -6.75 11.83
C PRO A 106 -2.43 -5.27 11.80
N ALA A 107 -1.45 -4.36 11.73
CA ALA A 107 -1.74 -2.93 11.64
C ALA A 107 -2.38 -2.56 10.30
N LEU A 108 -1.95 -3.16 9.17
CA LEU A 108 -2.56 -2.93 7.86
C LEU A 108 -3.91 -3.61 7.73
N SER A 109 -4.03 -4.88 8.16
CA SER A 109 -5.28 -5.63 8.06
C SER A 109 -6.41 -4.97 8.83
N SER A 110 -6.11 -4.29 9.96
CA SER A 110 -7.10 -3.56 10.75
C SER A 110 -7.81 -2.42 9.98
N TRP A 111 -7.19 -1.91 8.89
CA TRP A 111 -7.80 -0.89 8.04
C TRP A 111 -8.95 -1.43 7.19
N PHE A 112 -8.97 -2.73 6.96
CA PHE A 112 -9.97 -3.39 6.10
C PHE A 112 -10.99 -4.23 6.89
N ALA A 113 -10.75 -4.48 8.19
CA ALA A 113 -11.55 -5.41 8.97
C ALA A 113 -12.97 -4.91 9.26
N ASP A 114 -13.11 -3.66 9.77
CA ASP A 114 -14.37 -3.18 10.33
C ASP A 114 -14.92 -1.91 9.65
N THR A 115 -14.19 -1.35 8.69
CA THR A 115 -14.56 -0.07 8.07
C THR A 115 -14.14 0.01 6.61
N PRO A 116 -14.83 0.81 5.77
CA PRO A 116 -14.40 1.08 4.42
C PRO A 116 -13.16 1.99 4.33
N LEU A 117 -12.63 2.43 5.48
CA LEU A 117 -11.57 3.44 5.55
C LEU A 117 -10.30 3.03 4.77
N GLY A 118 -9.90 1.76 4.88
CA GLY A 118 -8.73 1.25 4.15
C GLY A 118 -8.91 1.30 2.63
N ALA A 119 -10.07 0.90 2.13
CA ALA A 119 -10.38 0.96 0.70
C ALA A 119 -10.45 2.40 0.22
N GLU A 120 -11.15 3.28 0.96
CA GLU A 120 -11.26 4.69 0.63
C GLU A 120 -9.88 5.38 0.58
N MET A 121 -9.05 5.13 1.59
CA MET A 121 -7.69 5.64 1.64
C MET A 121 -6.82 5.11 0.49
N ALA A 122 -6.92 3.81 0.15
CA ALA A 122 -6.17 3.21 -0.93
C ALA A 122 -6.59 3.76 -2.30
N GLU A 123 -7.89 3.85 -2.57
CA GLU A 123 -8.43 4.34 -3.84
C GLU A 123 -8.07 5.81 -4.12
N HIS A 124 -8.05 6.66 -3.10
CA HIS A 124 -7.74 8.09 -3.24
C HIS A 124 -6.25 8.43 -3.08
N SER A 125 -5.39 7.46 -2.72
CA SER A 125 -3.97 7.70 -2.52
C SER A 125 -3.20 7.83 -3.84
N GLN A 126 -2.69 9.01 -4.12
CA GLN A 126 -1.79 9.24 -5.26
C GLN A 126 -0.51 8.40 -5.15
N VAL A 127 -0.03 8.13 -3.94
CA VAL A 127 1.16 7.30 -3.72
C VAL A 127 0.90 5.87 -4.16
N ILE A 128 -0.22 5.27 -3.71
CA ILE A 128 -0.59 3.90 -4.08
C ILE A 128 -0.85 3.81 -5.59
N GLN A 129 -1.57 4.77 -6.16
CA GLN A 129 -1.81 4.82 -7.61
C GLN A 129 -0.50 4.89 -8.39
N THR A 130 0.45 5.74 -7.97
CA THR A 130 1.75 5.88 -8.64
C THR A 130 2.59 4.60 -8.54
N LEU A 131 2.64 3.97 -7.38
CA LEU A 131 3.36 2.70 -7.17
C LEU A 131 2.76 1.59 -8.03
N THR A 132 1.43 1.46 -8.04
CA THR A 132 0.71 0.46 -8.85
C THR A 132 0.91 0.71 -10.35
N ALA A 133 0.82 1.96 -10.79
CA ALA A 133 1.07 2.31 -12.20
C ALA A 133 2.53 2.03 -12.60
N GLY A 134 3.49 2.31 -11.73
CA GLY A 134 4.91 1.98 -11.93
C GLY A 134 5.15 0.48 -12.05
N PHE A 135 4.48 -0.32 -11.23
CA PHE A 135 4.51 -1.77 -11.32
C PHE A 135 3.93 -2.27 -12.65
N LEU A 136 2.74 -1.80 -13.05
CA LEU A 136 2.11 -2.15 -14.32
C LEU A 136 2.99 -1.76 -15.52
N LYS A 137 3.62 -0.59 -15.48
CA LYS A 137 4.57 -0.16 -16.51
C LYS A 137 5.76 -1.10 -16.65
N SER A 138 6.24 -1.68 -15.54
CA SER A 138 7.34 -2.65 -15.57
C SER A 138 6.99 -4.00 -16.21
N LEU A 139 5.70 -4.28 -16.39
CA LEU A 139 5.21 -5.51 -17.04
C LEU A 139 5.02 -5.32 -18.54
N ASN A 140 4.45 -4.18 -18.93
CA ASN A 140 4.14 -3.84 -20.32
C ASN A 140 4.14 -2.32 -20.48
N ASP A 141 4.60 -1.83 -21.64
CA ASP A 141 4.45 -0.42 -22.01
C ASP A 141 3.06 -0.20 -22.62
N ASN A 142 2.04 -0.17 -21.79
CA ASN A 142 0.65 0.02 -22.19
C ASN A 142 0.18 1.44 -21.94
N ASP A 143 -0.73 1.91 -22.80
CA ASP A 143 -1.46 3.15 -22.59
C ASP A 143 -2.41 3.06 -21.38
N ASP A 144 -2.72 4.21 -20.77
CA ASP A 144 -3.70 4.37 -19.69
C ASP A 144 -3.39 3.61 -18.39
N LEU A 145 -2.12 3.62 -17.99
CA LEU A 145 -1.67 3.01 -16.73
C LEU A 145 -2.42 3.53 -15.50
N SER A 146 -2.83 4.81 -15.50
CA SER A 146 -3.55 5.41 -14.38
C SER A 146 -4.94 4.80 -14.16
N ARG A 147 -5.69 4.51 -15.23
CA ARG A 147 -7.01 3.85 -15.15
C ARG A 147 -6.87 2.41 -14.70
N ARG A 148 -5.90 1.70 -15.27
CA ARG A 148 -5.58 0.31 -14.89
C ARG A 148 -5.16 0.21 -13.43
N ALA A 149 -4.31 1.11 -12.94
CA ALA A 149 -3.89 1.16 -11.54
C ALA A 149 -5.09 1.37 -10.60
N ARG A 150 -5.97 2.34 -10.89
CA ARG A 150 -7.18 2.58 -10.08
C ARG A 150 -8.11 1.37 -10.06
N TRP A 151 -8.30 0.70 -11.20
CA TRP A 151 -9.14 -0.50 -11.26
C TRP A 151 -8.52 -1.64 -10.47
N LEU A 152 -7.22 -1.85 -10.61
CA LEU A 152 -6.50 -2.90 -9.87
C LEU A 152 -6.53 -2.68 -8.35
N ILE A 153 -6.39 -1.44 -7.91
CA ILE A 153 -6.54 -1.10 -6.48
C ILE A 153 -7.93 -1.50 -5.99
N ARG A 154 -9.00 -1.26 -6.74
CA ARG A 154 -10.35 -1.67 -6.39
C ARG A 154 -10.51 -3.18 -6.27
N VAL A 155 -9.92 -3.93 -7.18
CA VAL A 155 -9.94 -5.40 -7.10
C VAL A 155 -9.26 -5.87 -5.83
N LEU A 156 -8.03 -5.38 -5.54
CA LEU A 156 -7.29 -5.76 -4.33
C LEU A 156 -8.03 -5.34 -3.06
N THR A 157 -8.56 -4.13 -2.99
CA THR A 157 -9.33 -3.67 -1.82
C THR A 157 -10.60 -4.47 -1.63
N SER A 158 -11.27 -4.88 -2.72
CA SER A 158 -12.43 -5.78 -2.66
C SER A 158 -12.06 -7.12 -2.02
N LEU A 159 -10.95 -7.74 -2.44
CA LEU A 159 -10.48 -9.01 -1.86
C LEU A 159 -9.99 -8.87 -0.42
N LEU A 160 -9.48 -7.70 -0.01
CA LEU A 160 -9.12 -7.44 1.38
C LEU A 160 -10.34 -7.30 2.31
N ILE A 161 -11.46 -6.75 1.81
CA ILE A 161 -12.71 -6.57 2.55
C ILE A 161 -13.58 -7.84 2.52
N SER A 162 -13.66 -8.46 1.35
CA SER A 162 -14.46 -9.67 1.09
C SER A 162 -13.56 -10.72 0.46
N PRO A 163 -12.83 -11.49 1.27
CA PRO A 163 -11.96 -12.55 0.78
C PRO A 163 -12.72 -13.60 -0.02
N GLY A 164 -12.01 -14.28 -0.94
CA GLY A 164 -12.48 -15.50 -1.57
C GLY A 164 -12.64 -16.63 -0.54
N ARG A 165 -13.00 -17.81 -1.00
CA ARG A 165 -13.18 -19.00 -0.14
C ARG A 165 -11.87 -19.41 0.54
N ASP A 166 -10.77 -19.31 -0.20
CA ASP A 166 -9.41 -19.58 0.23
C ASP A 166 -8.40 -18.90 -0.72
N ALA A 167 -7.11 -19.05 -0.47
CA ALA A 167 -6.04 -18.45 -1.26
C ALA A 167 -6.00 -18.99 -2.71
N ASP A 168 -6.35 -20.26 -2.92
CA ASP A 168 -6.36 -20.88 -4.25
C ASP A 168 -7.54 -20.34 -5.09
N ASP A 169 -8.70 -20.13 -4.48
CA ASP A 169 -9.86 -19.50 -5.12
C ASP A 169 -9.57 -18.05 -5.54
N GLU A 170 -8.95 -17.26 -4.65
CA GLU A 170 -8.53 -15.88 -4.98
C GLU A 170 -7.49 -15.85 -6.08
N ARG A 171 -6.52 -16.76 -6.02
CA ARG A 171 -5.50 -16.90 -7.06
C ARG A 171 -6.15 -17.22 -8.42
N ALA A 172 -7.09 -18.15 -8.46
CA ALA A 172 -7.82 -18.49 -9.67
C ALA A 172 -8.63 -17.30 -10.22
N MET A 173 -9.33 -16.56 -9.34
CA MET A 173 -10.03 -15.33 -9.75
C MET A 173 -9.08 -14.29 -10.36
N LEU A 174 -7.91 -14.10 -9.76
CA LEU A 174 -6.93 -13.16 -10.29
C LEU A 174 -6.35 -13.63 -11.62
N GLU A 175 -6.06 -14.92 -11.75
CA GLU A 175 -5.50 -15.53 -12.95
C GLU A 175 -6.50 -15.50 -14.13
N ASP A 176 -7.76 -15.83 -13.88
CA ASP A 176 -8.78 -15.91 -14.92
C ASP A 176 -9.32 -14.54 -15.35
N PHE A 177 -9.50 -13.61 -14.43
CA PHE A 177 -10.23 -12.37 -14.70
C PHE A 177 -9.37 -11.09 -14.68
N VAL A 178 -8.21 -11.11 -14.01
CA VAL A 178 -7.37 -9.90 -13.86
C VAL A 178 -6.15 -9.96 -14.77
N VAL A 179 -5.42 -11.06 -14.72
CA VAL A 179 -4.15 -11.21 -15.45
C VAL A 179 -4.33 -11.02 -16.96
N PRO A 180 -5.32 -11.61 -17.65
CA PRO A 180 -5.48 -11.46 -19.10
C PRO A 180 -5.75 -10.02 -19.54
N MET A 181 -6.44 -9.23 -18.68
CA MET A 181 -6.74 -7.84 -18.98
C MET A 181 -5.57 -6.89 -18.71
N MET A 182 -4.75 -7.22 -17.72
CA MET A 182 -3.65 -6.35 -17.26
C MET A 182 -2.30 -6.68 -17.92
N ALA A 183 -2.04 -7.93 -18.21
CA ALA A 183 -0.86 -8.43 -18.87
C ALA A 183 -1.28 -9.42 -20.00
N PRO A 184 -1.83 -8.94 -21.11
CA PRO A 184 -2.21 -9.82 -22.21
C PRO A 184 -0.98 -10.58 -22.67
N ALA A 185 -1.14 -11.89 -22.96
CA ALA A 185 -0.09 -12.69 -23.56
C ALA A 185 0.43 -11.98 -24.81
N ASN A 186 1.75 -11.95 -25.00
CA ASN A 186 2.34 -11.39 -26.20
C ASN A 186 1.64 -12.03 -27.41
N ALA A 187 0.91 -11.23 -28.16
CA ALA A 187 0.38 -11.69 -29.43
C ALA A 187 1.57 -12.20 -30.24
N ALA A 188 1.55 -13.48 -30.60
CA ALA A 188 2.54 -14.02 -31.51
C ALA A 188 2.65 -13.05 -32.72
N PRO A 189 3.85 -12.77 -33.25
CA PRO A 189 3.99 -11.86 -34.37
C PRO A 189 3.04 -12.33 -35.47
N ARG A 190 2.11 -11.45 -35.88
CA ARG A 190 1.26 -11.72 -37.05
C ARG A 190 2.21 -11.92 -38.21
N LEU A 191 2.35 -13.18 -38.63
CA LEU A 191 2.98 -13.51 -39.90
C LEU A 191 2.15 -12.83 -40.99
N VAL A 192 2.71 -11.80 -41.58
CA VAL A 192 2.21 -11.14 -42.79
C VAL A 192 2.58 -11.98 -43.99
#